data_4a8e9df0bc92bc8b13089171a1bbe53b
#
_entry.id   4a8e9df0bc92bc8b13089171a1bbe53b
#
_cell.length_a   1.000
_cell.length_b   1.000
_cell.length_c   1.000
_cell.angle_alpha   90.00
_cell.angle_beta   90.00
_cell.angle_gamma   90.00
#
_symmetry.space_group_name_H-M   'P 1'
#
loop_
_entity.id
_entity.type
_entity.pdbx_description
1 polymer ?
#
loop_
_entity_poly.entity_id
_entity_poly.type
_entity_poly.pdbx_seq_one_letter_code
_entity_poly.pdbx_strand_id
1 'polypeptide(L)'
;MRQSFWKKVLAAWLSFLLIFMASLVPGLDGTAAEGAVTVSAPSAILLEAQTGTVIFEKDADRICSPASITKIMTLLLIFEALGQGQIHLTDEVVTSEHAQSMGGSQVFLEAGEVQTVETLIKCIAVASGNDAAVAMAEYVCGSEEAFVTKMNEKAQSLGMTNTHFTDCCGLTDDDSHHTTARDVAIMSRELVQKYPDIYQYTGIWMEDITHTTARGSTPFTLSSTNKLLKQYQWATGLKTGSTAKAKYCLSATARKDGIDLITVVMTAPDSRARFLYAATLFSY
;
A
#
# COMPACT_ATOMS: atom_id res chain seq x y z
N MET A 1 70.65 -23.74 -21.72
CA MET A 1 70.47 -22.97 -20.48
C MET A 1 69.94 -21.53 -20.67
N ARG A 2 70.16 -20.87 -21.80
CA ARG A 2 69.78 -19.47 -22.05
C ARG A 2 68.22 -19.28 -22.25
N GLN A 3 67.53 -20.23 -22.85
CA GLN A 3 66.07 -20.10 -23.09
C GLN A 3 65.19 -20.25 -21.85
N SER A 4 65.65 -20.94 -20.81
CA SER A 4 64.87 -21.11 -19.56
C SER A 4 64.91 -19.85 -18.69
N PHE A 5 66.01 -19.06 -18.77
CA PHE A 5 66.15 -17.83 -18.02
C PHE A 5 65.19 -16.75 -18.51
N TRP A 6 65.08 -16.55 -19.82
CA TRP A 6 64.19 -15.55 -20.42
C TRP A 6 62.70 -15.85 -20.21
N LYS A 7 62.28 -17.12 -20.19
CA LYS A 7 60.90 -17.50 -19.87
C LYS A 7 60.53 -17.15 -18.41
N LYS A 8 61.45 -17.31 -17.48
CA LYS A 8 61.22 -16.91 -16.06
C LYS A 8 61.20 -15.41 -15.87
N VAL A 9 61.98 -14.64 -16.58
CA VAL A 9 62.00 -13.19 -16.57
C VAL A 9 60.72 -12.64 -17.18
N LEU A 10 60.22 -13.19 -18.30
CA LEU A 10 58.96 -12.77 -18.92
C LEU A 10 57.75 -13.08 -18.01
N ALA A 11 57.75 -14.23 -17.33
CA ALA A 11 56.68 -14.57 -16.40
C ALA A 11 56.65 -13.64 -15.17
N ALA A 12 57.81 -13.24 -14.66
CA ALA A 12 57.91 -12.28 -13.56
C ALA A 12 57.44 -10.88 -13.96
N TRP A 13 57.69 -10.44 -15.20
CA TRP A 13 57.26 -9.15 -15.71
C TRP A 13 55.75 -9.13 -15.98
N LEU A 14 55.13 -10.22 -16.50
CA LEU A 14 53.68 -10.34 -16.67
C LEU A 14 52.95 -10.34 -15.32
N SER A 15 53.48 -11.01 -14.30
CA SER A 15 52.91 -11.01 -12.96
C SER A 15 52.96 -9.64 -12.29
N PHE A 16 54.04 -8.87 -12.53
CA PHE A 16 54.17 -7.52 -12.02
C PHE A 16 53.24 -6.52 -12.70
N LEU A 17 52.98 -6.70 -14.01
CA LEU A 17 52.04 -5.87 -14.77
C LEU A 17 50.59 -6.13 -14.36
N LEU A 18 50.22 -7.38 -14.03
CA LEU A 18 48.88 -7.73 -13.54
C LEU A 18 48.59 -7.20 -12.13
N ILE A 19 49.62 -7.14 -11.27
CA ILE A 19 49.49 -6.57 -9.92
C ILE A 19 49.41 -5.03 -9.97
N PHE A 20 50.04 -4.37 -10.94
CA PHE A 20 49.99 -2.91 -11.08
C PHE A 20 48.70 -2.41 -11.76
N MET A 21 48.01 -3.25 -12.55
CA MET A 21 46.69 -2.92 -13.12
C MET A 21 45.54 -3.10 -12.12
N ALA A 22 45.72 -3.90 -11.07
CA ALA A 22 44.70 -4.09 -10.03
C ALA A 22 44.65 -2.89 -9.03
N SER A 23 45.61 -2.00 -9.04
CA SER A 23 45.67 -0.84 -8.14
C SER A 23 45.27 0.50 -8.79
N LEU A 24 44.73 0.47 -10.05
CA LEU A 24 44.25 1.65 -10.75
C LEU A 24 42.75 1.53 -11.11
N VAL A 25 41.95 0.78 -10.33
CA VAL A 25 40.53 1.03 -10.27
C VAL A 25 40.35 2.20 -9.31
N PRO A 26 39.97 3.41 -9.78
CA PRO A 26 39.55 4.43 -8.86
C PRO A 26 38.40 3.78 -8.06
N GLY A 27 38.51 3.79 -6.74
CA GLY A 27 37.41 3.46 -5.89
C GLY A 27 36.20 4.25 -6.41
N LEU A 28 35.18 3.56 -6.84
CA LEU A 28 33.84 4.12 -6.86
C LEU A 28 33.50 4.37 -5.39
N ASP A 29 34.11 5.43 -4.84
CA ASP A 29 33.50 6.13 -3.73
C ASP A 29 32.16 6.55 -4.27
N GLY A 30 31.13 5.77 -3.93
CA GLY A 30 29.76 6.16 -4.07
C GLY A 30 29.61 7.46 -3.30
N THR A 31 29.85 8.58 -3.98
CA THR A 31 29.39 9.87 -3.49
C THR A 31 27.90 9.69 -3.31
N ALA A 32 27.46 9.55 -2.05
CA ALA A 32 26.08 9.68 -1.67
C ALA A 32 25.59 10.94 -2.39
N ALA A 33 24.56 10.78 -3.21
CA ALA A 33 23.97 11.88 -3.96
C ALA A 33 23.72 13.03 -2.98
N GLU A 34 24.36 14.18 -3.22
CA GLU A 34 24.10 15.42 -2.49
C GLU A 34 22.62 15.77 -2.72
N GLY A 35 21.81 15.51 -1.71
CA GLY A 35 20.36 15.72 -1.72
C GLY A 35 19.62 14.64 -0.92
N ALA A 36 20.11 14.33 0.30
CA ALA A 36 19.37 13.41 1.17
C ALA A 36 17.94 13.90 1.34
N VAL A 37 16.98 13.16 0.75
CA VAL A 37 15.57 13.43 0.95
C VAL A 37 15.27 13.39 2.44
N THR A 38 14.77 14.50 2.97
CA THR A 38 14.38 14.59 4.38
C THR A 38 12.87 14.53 4.48
N VAL A 39 12.36 13.45 5.07
CA VAL A 39 10.95 13.30 5.44
C VAL A 39 10.85 13.41 6.95
N SER A 40 10.04 14.34 7.44
CA SER A 40 9.84 14.51 8.89
C SER A 40 8.83 13.51 9.48
N ALA A 41 8.21 12.65 8.66
CA ALA A 41 7.39 11.55 9.17
C ALA A 41 8.21 10.62 10.06
N PRO A 42 7.64 10.09 11.16
CA PRO A 42 8.32 9.17 12.05
C PRO A 42 8.71 7.83 11.39
N SER A 43 7.95 7.39 10.38
CA SER A 43 8.23 6.16 9.64
C SER A 43 7.82 6.32 8.19
N ALA A 44 8.68 5.92 7.26
CA ALA A 44 8.40 5.97 5.83
C ALA A 44 9.24 4.94 5.06
N ILE A 45 8.73 4.53 3.87
CA ILE A 45 9.45 3.69 2.93
C ILE A 45 9.06 4.06 1.50
N LEU A 46 10.00 3.94 0.57
CA LEU A 46 9.79 3.99 -0.87
C LEU A 46 10.39 2.74 -1.50
N LEU A 47 9.65 2.07 -2.34
CA LEU A 47 10.14 0.91 -3.10
C LEU A 47 9.68 0.94 -4.56
N GLU A 48 10.43 0.24 -5.40
CA GLU A 48 10.03 -0.07 -6.76
C GLU A 48 9.10 -1.30 -6.72
N ALA A 49 7.93 -1.18 -7.38
CA ALA A 49 6.85 -2.14 -7.19
C ALA A 49 7.12 -3.52 -7.83
N GLN A 50 7.80 -3.59 -8.98
CA GLN A 50 8.02 -4.86 -9.67
C GLN A 50 9.03 -5.74 -8.93
N THR A 51 10.17 -5.17 -8.58
CA THR A 51 11.28 -5.92 -7.93
C THR A 51 11.13 -5.99 -6.42
N GLY A 52 10.43 -5.01 -5.81
CA GLY A 52 10.40 -4.83 -4.36
C GLY A 52 11.67 -4.17 -3.80
N THR A 53 12.52 -3.62 -4.68
CA THR A 53 13.74 -2.93 -4.26
C THR A 53 13.40 -1.71 -3.43
N VAL A 54 13.92 -1.66 -2.21
CA VAL A 54 13.78 -0.49 -1.33
C VAL A 54 14.75 0.60 -1.80
N ILE A 55 14.20 1.77 -2.13
CA ILE A 55 14.95 2.93 -2.60
C ILE A 55 15.25 3.88 -1.43
N PHE A 56 14.29 4.03 -0.52
CA PHE A 56 14.39 4.85 0.68
C PHE A 56 13.68 4.19 1.84
N GLU A 57 14.22 4.29 3.04
CA GLU A 57 13.52 3.92 4.26
C GLU A 57 13.94 4.79 5.45
N LYS A 58 13.02 4.99 6.35
CA LYS A 58 13.21 5.67 7.63
C LYS A 58 12.34 4.99 8.67
N ASP A 59 12.96 4.38 9.68
CA ASP A 59 12.26 3.64 10.75
C ASP A 59 11.11 2.79 10.21
N ALA A 60 11.33 2.10 9.06
CA ALA A 60 10.30 1.41 8.30
C ALA A 60 9.65 0.26 9.08
N ASP A 61 10.34 -0.28 10.08
CA ASP A 61 9.87 -1.37 10.96
C ASP A 61 9.27 -0.88 12.28
N ARG A 62 9.11 0.44 12.42
CA ARG A 62 8.44 1.03 13.59
C ARG A 62 6.97 0.61 13.63
N ILE A 63 6.53 0.06 14.77
CA ILE A 63 5.13 -0.28 15.03
C ILE A 63 4.29 1.00 15.06
N CYS A 64 3.23 1.01 14.26
CA CYS A 64 2.30 2.11 14.10
C CYS A 64 0.85 1.59 14.05
N SER A 65 -0.11 2.42 14.45
CA SER A 65 -1.53 2.18 14.16
C SER A 65 -1.79 2.47 12.67
N PRO A 66 -2.41 1.52 11.91
CA PRO A 66 -2.66 1.71 10.48
C PRO A 66 -3.82 2.64 10.16
N ALA A 67 -4.80 2.79 11.05
CA ALA A 67 -6.09 3.38 10.70
C ALA A 67 -6.66 2.72 9.42
N SER A 68 -7.33 3.48 8.55
CA SER A 68 -7.91 2.95 7.30
C SER A 68 -6.91 2.46 6.25
N ILE A 69 -5.59 2.49 6.52
CA ILE A 69 -4.59 1.75 5.72
C ILE A 69 -4.88 0.23 5.78
N THR A 70 -5.49 -0.25 6.86
CA THR A 70 -6.02 -1.62 7.03
C THR A 70 -6.82 -2.08 5.81
N LYS A 71 -7.59 -1.19 5.18
CA LYS A 71 -8.43 -1.51 4.03
C LYS A 71 -7.64 -1.92 2.77
N ILE A 72 -6.32 -1.76 2.74
CA ILE A 72 -5.48 -2.34 1.69
C ILE A 72 -5.53 -3.88 1.78
N MET A 73 -5.44 -4.44 2.99
CA MET A 73 -5.59 -5.88 3.19
C MET A 73 -7.02 -6.34 2.89
N THR A 74 -8.02 -5.55 3.26
CA THR A 74 -9.43 -5.82 2.93
C THR A 74 -9.63 -5.89 1.42
N LEU A 75 -9.15 -4.89 0.68
CA LEU A 75 -9.20 -4.88 -0.78
C LEU A 75 -8.41 -6.04 -1.39
N LEU A 76 -7.23 -6.36 -0.85
CA LEU A 76 -6.42 -7.49 -1.31
C LEU A 76 -7.20 -8.82 -1.23
N LEU A 77 -7.88 -9.09 -0.12
CA LEU A 77 -8.68 -10.31 0.04
C LEU A 77 -9.94 -10.31 -0.86
N ILE A 78 -10.58 -9.16 -1.06
CA ILE A 78 -11.70 -9.01 -2.00
C ILE A 78 -11.23 -9.32 -3.43
N PHE A 79 -10.11 -8.75 -3.87
CA PHE A 79 -9.56 -9.00 -5.19
C PHE A 79 -9.03 -10.43 -5.34
N GLU A 80 -8.55 -11.04 -4.27
CA GLU A 80 -8.19 -12.46 -4.25
C GLU A 80 -9.43 -13.34 -4.47
N ALA A 81 -10.54 -13.06 -3.81
CA ALA A 81 -11.81 -13.76 -3.99
C ALA A 81 -12.38 -13.60 -5.42
N LEU A 82 -12.27 -12.38 -6.00
CA LEU A 82 -12.59 -12.12 -7.42
C LEU A 82 -11.71 -12.93 -8.36
N GLY A 83 -10.39 -12.89 -8.14
CA GLY A 83 -9.43 -13.62 -8.98
C GLY A 83 -9.56 -15.15 -8.92
N GLN A 84 -10.10 -15.67 -7.81
CA GLN A 84 -10.42 -17.09 -7.62
C GLN A 84 -11.81 -17.46 -8.13
N GLY A 85 -12.61 -16.51 -8.60
CA GLY A 85 -13.98 -16.72 -9.03
C GLY A 85 -14.96 -17.09 -7.91
N GLN A 86 -14.60 -16.79 -6.66
CA GLN A 86 -15.48 -17.01 -5.49
C GLN A 86 -16.60 -15.97 -5.42
N ILE A 87 -16.33 -14.76 -5.91
CA ILE A 87 -17.28 -13.65 -6.04
C ILE A 87 -17.11 -12.99 -7.40
N HIS A 88 -18.11 -12.24 -7.85
CA HIS A 88 -18.11 -11.49 -9.10
C HIS A 88 -18.45 -10.02 -8.86
N LEU A 89 -17.99 -9.12 -9.71
CA LEU A 89 -18.27 -7.67 -9.59
C LEU A 89 -19.76 -7.33 -9.58
N THR A 90 -20.57 -8.16 -10.24
CA THR A 90 -22.03 -7.98 -10.36
C THR A 90 -22.84 -8.64 -9.24
N ASP A 91 -22.19 -9.37 -8.34
CA ASP A 91 -22.87 -10.02 -7.24
C ASP A 91 -23.51 -8.99 -6.31
N GLU A 92 -24.70 -9.30 -5.82
CA GLU A 92 -25.45 -8.46 -4.91
C GLU A 92 -25.10 -8.77 -3.46
N VAL A 93 -24.73 -7.74 -2.72
CA VAL A 93 -24.37 -7.81 -1.30
C VAL A 93 -25.42 -7.07 -0.49
N VAL A 94 -26.02 -7.77 0.47
CA VAL A 94 -27.00 -7.19 1.40
C VAL A 94 -26.25 -6.61 2.60
N THR A 95 -26.47 -5.34 2.90
CA THR A 95 -25.90 -4.68 4.08
C THR A 95 -26.54 -5.22 5.36
N SER A 96 -25.71 -5.66 6.30
CA SER A 96 -26.17 -6.11 7.62
C SER A 96 -26.42 -4.95 8.58
N GLU A 97 -27.09 -5.20 9.71
CA GLU A 97 -27.20 -4.24 10.81
C GLU A 97 -25.83 -3.89 11.40
N HIS A 98 -24.91 -4.86 11.43
CA HIS A 98 -23.54 -4.64 11.89
C HIS A 98 -22.80 -3.67 10.95
N ALA A 99 -22.81 -3.91 9.65
CA ALA A 99 -22.20 -3.02 8.66
C ALA A 99 -22.79 -1.59 8.74
N GLN A 100 -24.13 -1.46 8.85
CA GLN A 100 -24.81 -0.16 9.04
C GLN A 100 -24.34 0.56 10.31
N SER A 101 -24.07 -0.17 11.39
CA SER A 101 -23.71 0.40 12.71
C SER A 101 -22.30 0.98 12.76
N MET A 102 -21.49 0.79 11.72
CA MET A 102 -20.09 1.22 11.73
C MET A 102 -19.96 2.72 11.85
N GLY A 103 -19.01 3.15 12.69
CA GLY A 103 -18.64 4.55 12.85
C GLY A 103 -17.51 4.99 11.89
N GLY A 104 -17.04 6.20 12.06
CA GLY A 104 -15.92 6.77 11.30
C GLY A 104 -16.31 7.15 9.87
N SER A 105 -15.46 6.82 8.89
CA SER A 105 -15.77 7.09 7.47
C SER A 105 -16.85 6.12 6.98
N GLN A 106 -17.93 6.65 6.45
CA GLN A 106 -19.09 5.88 6.00
C GLN A 106 -19.57 6.38 4.64
N VAL A 107 -20.26 5.52 3.91
CA VAL A 107 -21.07 5.88 2.76
C VAL A 107 -22.57 5.79 3.09
N PHE A 108 -22.90 5.52 4.35
CA PHE A 108 -24.23 5.51 4.92
C PHE A 108 -25.17 4.44 4.36
N LEU A 109 -24.62 3.22 4.19
CA LEU A 109 -25.44 2.04 3.83
C LEU A 109 -26.50 1.75 4.90
N GLU A 110 -27.71 1.43 4.47
CA GLU A 110 -28.80 1.02 5.37
C GLU A 110 -28.89 -0.51 5.46
N ALA A 111 -29.26 -1.03 6.63
CA ALA A 111 -29.51 -2.47 6.78
C ALA A 111 -30.61 -2.94 5.80
N GLY A 112 -30.31 -4.03 5.09
CA GLY A 112 -31.15 -4.55 4.02
C GLY A 112 -30.96 -3.85 2.66
N GLU A 113 -30.19 -2.78 2.59
CA GLU A 113 -29.78 -2.18 1.31
C GLU A 113 -28.89 -3.15 0.53
N VAL A 114 -29.11 -3.23 -0.78
CA VAL A 114 -28.35 -4.09 -1.70
C VAL A 114 -27.47 -3.23 -2.59
N GLN A 115 -26.21 -3.56 -2.62
CA GLN A 115 -25.22 -2.94 -3.52
C GLN A 115 -24.43 -4.03 -4.24
N THR A 116 -23.87 -3.71 -5.41
CA THR A 116 -22.97 -4.66 -6.08
C THR A 116 -21.59 -4.68 -5.44
N VAL A 117 -20.88 -5.80 -5.57
CA VAL A 117 -19.45 -5.91 -5.17
C VAL A 117 -18.64 -4.77 -5.75
N GLU A 118 -18.83 -4.43 -7.03
CA GLU A 118 -18.13 -3.30 -7.68
C GLU A 118 -18.40 -1.97 -6.97
N THR A 119 -19.66 -1.67 -6.66
CA THR A 119 -20.03 -0.44 -5.95
C THR A 119 -19.38 -0.39 -4.56
N LEU A 120 -19.38 -1.52 -3.82
CA LEU A 120 -18.76 -1.57 -2.51
C LEU A 120 -17.24 -1.41 -2.57
N ILE A 121 -16.56 -1.96 -3.59
CA ILE A 121 -15.13 -1.70 -3.84
C ILE A 121 -14.88 -0.20 -4.03
N LYS A 122 -15.72 0.50 -4.82
CA LYS A 122 -15.64 1.95 -4.99
C LYS A 122 -15.81 2.69 -3.66
N CYS A 123 -16.79 2.29 -2.86
CA CYS A 123 -17.05 2.85 -1.52
C CYS A 123 -15.81 2.73 -0.61
N ILE A 124 -15.15 1.57 -0.63
CA ILE A 124 -13.94 1.30 0.18
C ILE A 124 -12.74 2.09 -0.33
N ALA A 125 -12.47 2.04 -1.64
CA ALA A 125 -11.27 2.61 -2.23
C ALA A 125 -11.30 4.15 -2.26
N VAL A 126 -12.45 4.74 -2.61
CA VAL A 126 -12.61 6.19 -2.82
C VAL A 126 -12.94 6.90 -1.51
N ALA A 127 -14.07 6.55 -0.89
CA ALA A 127 -14.58 7.23 0.30
C ALA A 127 -14.10 6.62 1.62
N SER A 128 -13.40 5.47 1.55
CA SER A 128 -12.93 4.77 2.75
C SER A 128 -14.06 4.25 3.66
N GLY A 129 -15.23 3.89 3.10
CA GLY A 129 -16.40 3.44 3.84
C GLY A 129 -16.11 2.23 4.74
N ASN A 130 -16.35 2.39 6.05
CA ASN A 130 -16.23 1.30 7.02
C ASN A 130 -17.39 0.33 6.89
N ASP A 131 -18.60 0.86 6.70
CA ASP A 131 -19.83 0.12 6.41
C ASP A 131 -19.66 -0.80 5.18
N ALA A 132 -19.12 -0.27 4.10
CA ALA A 132 -18.85 -1.04 2.89
C ALA A 132 -17.74 -2.11 3.11
N ALA A 133 -16.72 -1.80 3.92
CA ALA A 133 -15.66 -2.76 4.24
C ALA A 133 -16.20 -3.95 5.04
N VAL A 134 -17.04 -3.69 6.05
CA VAL A 134 -17.69 -4.75 6.85
C VAL A 134 -18.67 -5.56 6.00
N ALA A 135 -19.52 -4.91 5.19
CA ALA A 135 -20.44 -5.62 4.30
C ALA A 135 -19.69 -6.58 3.35
N MET A 136 -18.56 -6.15 2.79
CA MET A 136 -17.73 -7.01 1.96
C MET A 136 -17.03 -8.13 2.74
N ALA A 137 -16.56 -7.84 3.96
CA ALA A 137 -15.94 -8.85 4.82
C ALA A 137 -16.93 -9.98 5.16
N GLU A 138 -18.15 -9.62 5.55
CA GLU A 138 -19.24 -10.56 5.82
C GLU A 138 -19.62 -11.35 4.57
N TYR A 139 -19.70 -10.69 3.41
CA TYR A 139 -20.03 -11.36 2.15
C TYR A 139 -18.99 -12.40 1.74
N VAL A 140 -17.69 -12.06 1.87
CA VAL A 140 -16.59 -12.95 1.44
C VAL A 140 -16.37 -14.11 2.40
N CYS A 141 -16.54 -13.89 3.72
CA CYS A 141 -16.17 -14.88 4.75
C CYS A 141 -17.31 -15.28 5.69
N GLY A 142 -18.52 -14.74 5.52
CA GLY A 142 -19.68 -15.03 6.37
C GLY A 142 -19.73 -14.20 7.65
N SER A 143 -18.61 -13.65 8.13
CA SER A 143 -18.55 -12.69 9.24
C SER A 143 -17.29 -11.84 9.17
N GLU A 144 -17.27 -10.69 9.87
CA GLU A 144 -16.07 -9.86 10.00
C GLU A 144 -14.94 -10.61 10.76
N GLU A 145 -15.27 -11.37 11.79
CA GLU A 145 -14.28 -12.13 12.57
C GLU A 145 -13.55 -13.19 11.71
N ALA A 146 -14.30 -13.91 10.87
CA ALA A 146 -13.71 -14.87 9.94
C ALA A 146 -12.83 -14.16 8.90
N PHE A 147 -13.25 -12.98 8.44
CA PHE A 147 -12.47 -12.18 7.52
C PHE A 147 -11.17 -11.66 8.16
N VAL A 148 -11.23 -11.17 9.39
CA VAL A 148 -10.07 -10.70 10.16
C VAL A 148 -9.08 -11.85 10.41
N THR A 149 -9.58 -13.06 10.69
CA THR A 149 -8.73 -14.26 10.78
C THR A 149 -7.97 -14.45 9.46
N LYS A 150 -8.66 -14.38 8.33
CA LYS A 150 -8.05 -14.50 6.99
C LYS A 150 -7.07 -13.35 6.68
N MET A 151 -7.34 -12.11 7.15
CA MET A 151 -6.40 -10.99 7.04
C MET A 151 -5.07 -11.29 7.75
N ASN A 152 -5.12 -11.85 8.95
CA ASN A 152 -3.92 -12.20 9.73
C ASN A 152 -3.18 -13.39 9.11
N GLU A 153 -3.86 -14.41 8.62
CA GLU A 153 -3.26 -15.51 7.86
C GLU A 153 -2.56 -14.99 6.59
N LYS A 154 -3.19 -14.07 5.88
CA LYS A 154 -2.58 -13.43 4.69
C LYS A 154 -1.36 -12.61 5.06
N ALA A 155 -1.42 -11.80 6.12
CA ALA A 155 -0.29 -11.04 6.62
C ALA A 155 0.90 -11.97 6.94
N GLN A 156 0.64 -13.06 7.65
CA GLN A 156 1.67 -14.06 7.95
C GLN A 156 2.26 -14.70 6.69
N SER A 157 1.42 -15.05 5.70
CA SER A 157 1.87 -15.65 4.43
C SER A 157 2.73 -14.71 3.59
N LEU A 158 2.53 -13.41 3.73
CA LEU A 158 3.31 -12.36 3.07
C LEU A 158 4.59 -11.98 3.84
N GLY A 159 4.82 -12.57 5.02
CA GLY A 159 5.96 -12.22 5.87
C GLY A 159 5.81 -10.89 6.60
N MET A 160 4.60 -10.37 6.78
CA MET A 160 4.30 -9.15 7.54
C MET A 160 4.33 -9.46 9.05
N THR A 161 5.54 -9.68 9.57
CA THR A 161 5.76 -10.20 10.94
C THR A 161 5.43 -9.22 12.05
N ASN A 162 5.27 -7.95 11.73
CA ASN A 162 4.96 -6.87 12.68
C ASN A 162 3.56 -6.29 12.44
N THR A 163 2.65 -7.11 11.91
CA THR A 163 1.27 -6.69 11.61
C THR A 163 0.27 -7.63 12.27
N HIS A 164 -0.73 -7.04 12.92
CA HIS A 164 -1.88 -7.74 13.43
C HIS A 164 -3.14 -6.90 13.26
N PHE A 165 -4.17 -7.48 12.67
CA PHE A 165 -5.47 -6.85 12.44
C PHE A 165 -6.49 -7.38 13.46
N THR A 166 -7.31 -6.49 14.00
CA THR A 166 -8.42 -6.81 14.91
C THR A 166 -9.79 -6.44 14.33
N ASP A 167 -9.82 -5.64 13.26
CA ASP A 167 -10.99 -5.32 12.46
C ASP A 167 -10.61 -5.15 10.98
N CYS A 168 -11.60 -5.14 10.09
CA CYS A 168 -11.37 -5.07 8.64
C CYS A 168 -11.26 -3.66 8.07
N CYS A 169 -11.47 -2.61 8.88
CA CYS A 169 -11.54 -1.23 8.40
C CYS A 169 -10.52 -0.28 9.04
N GLY A 170 -9.86 -0.68 10.15
CA GLY A 170 -8.89 0.13 10.88
C GLY A 170 -9.54 1.18 11.75
N LEU A 171 -10.68 0.88 12.36
CA LEU A 171 -11.37 1.76 13.28
C LEU A 171 -10.82 1.63 14.70
N THR A 172 -10.33 0.46 15.07
CA THR A 172 -9.75 0.17 16.39
C THR A 172 -8.44 0.92 16.60
N ASP A 173 -8.36 1.68 17.69
CA ASP A 173 -7.20 2.50 18.07
C ASP A 173 -6.40 1.91 19.24
N ASP A 174 -6.56 0.62 19.56
CA ASP A 174 -5.73 -0.03 20.58
C ASP A 174 -4.41 -0.60 20.01
N ASP A 175 -3.52 -1.06 20.90
CA ASP A 175 -2.19 -1.53 20.52
C ASP A 175 -2.20 -2.90 19.82
N SER A 176 -3.29 -3.65 19.92
CA SER A 176 -3.43 -4.94 19.26
C SER A 176 -3.60 -4.78 17.74
N HIS A 177 -4.14 -3.65 17.27
CA HIS A 177 -4.29 -3.33 15.84
C HIS A 177 -3.11 -2.50 15.35
N HIS A 178 -2.10 -3.16 14.78
CA HIS A 178 -0.83 -2.50 14.43
C HIS A 178 -0.21 -3.03 13.14
N THR A 179 0.71 -2.24 12.59
CA THR A 179 1.50 -2.56 11.40
C THR A 179 2.80 -1.74 11.39
N THR A 180 3.58 -1.87 10.32
CA THR A 180 4.76 -1.05 10.02
C THR A 180 4.69 -0.47 8.60
N ALA A 181 5.49 0.55 8.30
CA ALA A 181 5.56 1.08 6.94
C ALA A 181 6.03 0.00 5.94
N ARG A 182 6.96 -0.87 6.35
CA ARG A 182 7.43 -1.99 5.52
C ARG A 182 6.31 -3.00 5.25
N ASP A 183 5.58 -3.42 6.26
CA ASP A 183 4.50 -4.40 6.09
C ASP A 183 3.37 -3.82 5.22
N VAL A 184 3.04 -2.54 5.39
CA VAL A 184 2.10 -1.84 4.51
C VAL A 184 2.60 -1.82 3.06
N ALA A 185 3.89 -1.58 2.82
CA ALA A 185 4.46 -1.62 1.48
C ALA A 185 4.39 -3.03 0.87
N ILE A 186 4.59 -4.08 1.67
CA ILE A 186 4.47 -5.48 1.25
C ILE A 186 3.04 -5.77 0.77
N MET A 187 2.01 -5.49 1.60
CA MET A 187 0.62 -5.75 1.19
C MET A 187 0.16 -4.86 0.04
N SER A 188 0.64 -3.62 -0.02
CA SER A 188 0.35 -2.71 -1.14
C SER A 188 0.92 -3.26 -2.45
N ARG A 189 2.17 -3.74 -2.41
CA ARG A 189 2.84 -4.36 -3.55
C ARG A 189 2.10 -5.61 -4.01
N GLU A 190 1.74 -6.50 -3.09
CA GLU A 190 0.96 -7.72 -3.38
C GLU A 190 -0.34 -7.37 -4.12
N LEU A 191 -1.09 -6.37 -3.61
CA LEU A 191 -2.35 -5.92 -4.23
C LEU A 191 -2.13 -5.42 -5.65
N VAL A 192 -1.22 -4.46 -5.85
CA VAL A 192 -1.07 -3.82 -7.16
C VAL A 192 -0.37 -4.70 -8.20
N GLN A 193 0.45 -5.66 -7.78
CA GLN A 193 1.12 -6.59 -8.69
C GLN A 193 0.22 -7.72 -9.15
N LYS A 194 -0.56 -8.30 -8.24
CA LYS A 194 -1.45 -9.41 -8.57
C LYS A 194 -2.77 -8.95 -9.17
N TYR A 195 -3.27 -7.80 -8.75
CA TYR A 195 -4.58 -7.29 -9.11
C TYR A 195 -4.50 -5.83 -9.59
N PRO A 196 -3.83 -5.56 -10.72
CA PRO A 196 -3.63 -4.20 -11.22
C PRO A 196 -4.94 -3.46 -11.54
N ASP A 197 -6.05 -4.18 -11.68
CA ASP A 197 -7.39 -3.58 -11.84
C ASP A 197 -7.80 -2.70 -10.65
N ILE A 198 -7.15 -2.84 -9.50
CA ILE A 198 -7.37 -1.94 -8.35
C ILE A 198 -7.16 -0.47 -8.72
N TYR A 199 -6.29 -0.17 -9.67
CA TYR A 199 -6.04 1.21 -10.11
C TYR A 199 -7.25 1.88 -10.75
N GLN A 200 -8.21 1.12 -11.30
CA GLN A 200 -9.47 1.64 -11.84
C GLN A 200 -10.31 2.28 -10.72
N TYR A 201 -10.17 1.81 -9.48
CA TYR A 201 -10.93 2.29 -8.32
C TYR A 201 -10.14 3.33 -7.52
N THR A 202 -8.86 3.10 -7.26
CA THR A 202 -8.04 4.00 -6.44
C THR A 202 -7.69 5.32 -7.13
N GLY A 203 -7.80 5.38 -8.46
CA GLY A 203 -7.63 6.58 -9.27
C GLY A 203 -8.90 7.47 -9.36
N ILE A 204 -10.05 7.00 -8.90
CA ILE A 204 -11.30 7.77 -8.93
C ILE A 204 -11.19 8.97 -7.97
N TRP A 205 -11.48 10.17 -8.50
CA TRP A 205 -11.54 11.37 -7.68
C TRP A 205 -12.93 11.61 -7.09
N MET A 206 -13.96 11.51 -7.90
CA MET A 206 -15.36 11.59 -7.50
C MET A 206 -16.19 10.70 -8.41
N GLU A 207 -17.20 10.02 -7.84
CA GLU A 207 -18.15 9.20 -8.57
C GLU A 207 -19.47 9.10 -7.79
N ASP A 208 -20.59 9.13 -8.50
CA ASP A 208 -21.90 8.96 -7.89
C ASP A 208 -22.27 7.48 -7.82
N ILE A 209 -22.79 7.07 -6.67
CA ILE A 209 -23.49 5.80 -6.46
C ILE A 209 -24.96 6.08 -6.17
N THR A 210 -25.79 5.06 -6.20
CA THR A 210 -27.22 5.17 -5.86
C THR A 210 -27.53 4.29 -4.67
N HIS A 211 -28.03 4.89 -3.59
CA HIS A 211 -28.69 4.15 -2.52
C HIS A 211 -30.09 3.80 -2.94
N THR A 212 -30.46 2.53 -2.82
CA THR A 212 -31.82 2.06 -3.06
C THR A 212 -32.31 1.38 -1.79
N THR A 213 -33.23 2.04 -1.10
CA THR A 213 -33.81 1.59 0.17
C THR A 213 -35.31 1.55 0.08
N ALA A 214 -36.00 1.08 1.13
CA ALA A 214 -37.45 1.12 1.21
C ALA A 214 -38.07 2.53 1.06
N ARG A 215 -37.25 3.59 1.26
CA ARG A 215 -37.64 4.99 1.12
C ARG A 215 -37.48 5.55 -0.30
N GLY A 216 -36.91 4.76 -1.21
CA GLY A 216 -36.64 5.15 -2.60
C GLY A 216 -35.17 5.17 -2.94
N SER A 217 -34.84 5.70 -4.11
CA SER A 217 -33.48 5.79 -4.62
C SER A 217 -32.94 7.22 -4.53
N THR A 218 -31.73 7.39 -3.98
CA THR A 218 -31.07 8.70 -3.83
C THR A 218 -29.60 8.59 -4.29
N PRO A 219 -29.09 9.57 -5.07
CA PRO A 219 -27.67 9.61 -5.42
C PRO A 219 -26.82 10.00 -4.21
N PHE A 220 -25.61 9.45 -4.17
CA PHE A 220 -24.58 9.79 -3.18
C PHE A 220 -23.23 9.90 -3.88
N THR A 221 -22.56 11.04 -3.71
CA THR A 221 -21.27 11.29 -4.35
C THR A 221 -20.13 10.79 -3.47
N LEU A 222 -19.40 9.79 -3.94
CA LEU A 222 -18.12 9.38 -3.37
C LEU A 222 -17.07 10.45 -3.68
N SER A 223 -16.30 10.86 -2.68
CA SER A 223 -15.17 11.78 -2.83
C SER A 223 -13.89 11.15 -2.33
N SER A 224 -12.84 11.17 -3.14
CA SER A 224 -11.57 10.58 -2.77
C SER A 224 -10.93 11.26 -1.57
N THR A 225 -10.52 10.45 -0.61
CA THR A 225 -9.72 10.90 0.53
C THR A 225 -8.25 11.15 0.16
N ASN A 226 -7.81 10.65 -1.00
CA ASN A 226 -6.43 10.75 -1.48
C ASN A 226 -6.21 12.02 -2.34
N LYS A 227 -5.90 13.13 -1.68
CA LYS A 227 -5.63 14.40 -2.39
C LYS A 227 -4.38 14.37 -3.26
N LEU A 228 -3.50 13.37 -3.11
CA LEU A 228 -2.33 13.21 -3.97
C LEU A 228 -2.71 13.06 -5.44
N LEU A 229 -3.86 12.48 -5.76
CA LEU A 229 -4.39 12.34 -7.12
C LEU A 229 -4.55 13.69 -7.86
N LYS A 230 -4.67 14.79 -7.13
CA LYS A 230 -4.75 16.15 -7.70
C LYS A 230 -3.46 16.96 -7.55
N GLN A 231 -2.51 16.48 -6.74
CA GLN A 231 -1.28 17.20 -6.41
C GLN A 231 -0.06 16.65 -7.14
N TYR A 232 -0.11 15.37 -7.54
CA TYR A 232 0.99 14.69 -8.20
C TYR A 232 0.47 13.93 -9.43
N GLN A 233 0.80 14.43 -10.62
CA GLN A 233 0.21 13.96 -11.89
C GLN A 233 0.40 12.47 -12.19
N TRP A 234 1.39 11.82 -11.57
CA TRP A 234 1.72 10.41 -11.77
C TRP A 234 1.08 9.49 -10.73
N ALA A 235 0.36 10.07 -9.74
CA ALA A 235 -0.29 9.30 -8.70
C ALA A 235 -1.41 8.41 -9.25
N THR A 236 -1.42 7.13 -8.83
CA THR A 236 -2.40 6.12 -9.25
C THR A 236 -3.26 5.60 -8.08
N GLY A 237 -2.92 5.96 -6.85
CA GLY A 237 -3.61 5.51 -5.62
C GLY A 237 -2.73 5.76 -4.39
N LEU A 238 -2.79 5.01 -3.29
CA LEU A 238 -3.58 3.81 -3.06
C LEU A 238 -4.63 4.09 -1.96
N LYS A 239 -4.18 4.32 -0.70
CA LYS A 239 -5.06 4.46 0.46
C LYS A 239 -4.55 5.44 1.50
N THR A 240 -5.45 6.23 2.08
CA THR A 240 -5.21 7.09 3.23
C THR A 240 -5.72 6.44 4.51
N GLY A 241 -5.15 6.82 5.64
CA GLY A 241 -5.65 6.48 6.97
C GLY A 241 -5.48 7.63 7.95
N SER A 242 -6.40 7.79 8.89
CA SER A 242 -6.22 8.69 10.03
C SER A 242 -7.14 8.35 11.18
N THR A 243 -6.59 8.36 12.39
CA THR A 243 -7.27 8.35 13.69
C THR A 243 -6.51 9.28 14.62
N ALA A 244 -7.01 9.49 15.83
CA ALA A 244 -6.31 10.28 16.83
C ALA A 244 -4.92 9.71 17.14
N LYS A 245 -4.77 8.39 17.21
CA LYS A 245 -3.53 7.67 17.50
C LYS A 245 -2.62 7.55 16.28
N ALA A 246 -3.15 7.10 15.15
CA ALA A 246 -2.39 6.91 13.91
C ALA A 246 -1.88 8.23 13.33
N LYS A 247 -2.48 9.37 13.67
CA LYS A 247 -2.28 10.65 13.00
C LYS A 247 -2.65 10.52 11.51
N TYR A 248 -1.75 10.85 10.60
CA TYR A 248 -2.03 10.84 9.16
C TYR A 248 -1.11 9.86 8.45
N CYS A 249 -1.71 8.81 7.90
CA CYS A 249 -1.02 7.76 7.17
C CYS A 249 -1.40 7.77 5.69
N LEU A 250 -0.49 7.32 4.84
CA LEU A 250 -0.69 7.20 3.41
C LEU A 250 0.13 6.03 2.87
N SER A 251 -0.51 5.13 2.15
CA SER A 251 0.15 4.30 1.13
C SER A 251 -0.19 4.90 -0.22
N ALA A 252 0.79 5.34 -0.97
CA ALA A 252 0.62 5.93 -2.29
C ALA A 252 1.33 5.12 -3.36
N THR A 253 0.76 5.15 -4.57
CA THR A 253 1.35 4.57 -5.77
C THR A 253 1.49 5.63 -6.84
N ALA A 254 2.56 5.52 -7.63
CA ALA A 254 2.79 6.38 -8.78
C ALA A 254 3.37 5.57 -9.94
N ARG A 255 3.00 5.94 -11.18
CA ARG A 255 3.53 5.35 -12.40
C ARG A 255 4.07 6.44 -13.32
N LYS A 256 5.37 6.34 -13.67
CA LYS A 256 6.02 7.26 -14.58
C LYS A 256 7.04 6.50 -15.43
N ASP A 257 7.00 6.70 -16.75
CA ASP A 257 7.98 6.16 -17.70
C ASP A 257 8.17 4.62 -17.58
N GLY A 258 7.10 3.90 -17.26
CA GLY A 258 7.13 2.45 -17.08
C GLY A 258 7.64 1.99 -15.70
N ILE A 259 7.96 2.90 -14.80
CA ILE A 259 8.38 2.59 -13.43
C ILE A 259 7.19 2.79 -12.49
N ASP A 260 6.89 1.75 -11.73
CA ASP A 260 5.87 1.76 -10.69
C ASP A 260 6.51 1.88 -9.31
N LEU A 261 6.14 2.91 -8.57
CA LEU A 261 6.63 3.19 -7.23
C LEU A 261 5.53 3.07 -6.19
N ILE A 262 5.90 2.58 -5.01
CA ILE A 262 5.05 2.56 -3.82
C ILE A 262 5.77 3.31 -2.72
N THR A 263 5.12 4.30 -2.12
CA THR A 263 5.60 4.95 -0.91
C THR A 263 4.59 4.82 0.22
N VAL A 264 5.09 4.56 1.41
CA VAL A 264 4.28 4.53 2.64
C VAL A 264 4.82 5.57 3.60
N VAL A 265 3.92 6.38 4.12
CA VAL A 265 4.18 7.39 5.14
C VAL A 265 3.25 7.12 6.32
N MET A 266 3.83 6.87 7.50
CA MET A 266 3.07 6.60 8.72
C MET A 266 3.25 7.72 9.73
N THR A 267 2.16 8.04 10.43
CA THR A 267 2.15 8.98 11.56
C THR A 267 2.64 10.39 11.18
N ALA A 268 2.33 10.88 9.98
CA ALA A 268 2.62 12.26 9.60
C ALA A 268 1.87 13.25 10.54
N PRO A 269 2.44 14.44 10.83
CA PRO A 269 1.88 15.36 11.82
C PRO A 269 0.53 15.94 11.41
N ASP A 270 0.29 16.11 10.12
CA ASP A 270 -0.95 16.65 9.58
C ASP A 270 -1.32 16.05 8.22
N SER A 271 -2.55 16.33 7.78
CA SER A 271 -3.09 15.79 6.53
C SER A 271 -2.34 16.25 5.27
N ARG A 272 -1.69 17.42 5.28
CA ARG A 272 -0.94 17.94 4.12
C ARG A 272 0.44 17.30 4.04
N ALA A 273 1.06 17.12 5.20
CA ALA A 273 2.40 16.57 5.32
C ALA A 273 2.52 15.17 4.69
N ARG A 274 1.54 14.26 4.91
CA ARG A 274 1.59 12.92 4.31
C ARG A 274 1.65 12.94 2.79
N PHE A 275 0.95 13.88 2.12
CA PHE A 275 0.97 14.00 0.66
C PHE A 275 2.26 14.67 0.18
N LEU A 276 2.73 15.70 0.88
CA LEU A 276 4.00 16.34 0.58
C LEU A 276 5.15 15.34 0.66
N TYR A 277 5.21 14.55 1.73
CA TYR A 277 6.27 13.55 1.90
C TYR A 277 6.22 12.47 0.82
N ALA A 278 5.02 12.00 0.44
CA ALA A 278 4.87 11.03 -0.63
C ALA A 278 5.35 11.62 -1.99
N ALA A 279 4.94 12.84 -2.33
CA ALA A 279 5.39 13.50 -3.56
C ALA A 279 6.90 13.73 -3.57
N THR A 280 7.50 14.10 -2.42
CA THR A 280 8.94 14.25 -2.27
C THR A 280 9.67 12.93 -2.50
N LEU A 281 9.19 11.82 -1.91
CA LEU A 281 9.77 10.49 -2.10
C LEU A 281 9.67 10.02 -3.56
N PHE A 282 8.54 10.27 -4.24
CA PHE A 282 8.39 9.92 -5.66
C PHE A 282 9.28 10.74 -6.61
N SER A 283 9.81 11.84 -6.14
CA SER A 283 10.70 12.73 -6.92
C SER A 283 12.18 12.50 -6.62
N TYR A 284 12.48 11.57 -5.72
CA TYR A 284 13.82 11.15 -5.35
C TYR A 284 14.43 10.24 -6.42
#